data_6e23eb3b475ebbd83aa38cc6c38d2a36
#
_entry.id   6e23eb3b475ebbd83aa38cc6c38d2a36
#
_cell.length_a   1.000
_cell.length_b   1.000
_cell.length_c   1.000
_cell.angle_alpha   90.00
_cell.angle_beta   90.00
_cell.angle_gamma   90.00
#
_symmetry.space_group_name_H-M   'P 1'
#
loop_
_entity.id
_entity.type
_entity.pdbx_description
1 polymer ?
#
loop_
_entity_poly.entity_id
_entity_poly.type
_entity_poly.pdbx_seq_one_letter_code
_entity_poly.pdbx_strand_id
1 'polypeptide(L)'
;ASVYRDYQQRGYTGTVPTLQDFRAELLKQDEPEAKEIALAIELFTHGSLNTFAKPTNVDTDNRLICYDILDLGKQLMPIGMLVVLDSILNRITQNRAKGKQTFIFIDEIYLLFQHEYSANFLFTLWKRVRKYGAYATGITQNVDDLLQSHTARTMLANSEFLIMLNQASTDRIELAKLLNISDLQLSYITNVDAGHGLIKVGSSLVPFANKFPKNTKLYKLMTTKPGEGA
;
A
#
# COMPACT_ATOMS: atom_id res chain seq x y z
N ALA A 1 -9.01 22.33 -14.23
CA ALA A 1 -9.33 22.27 -15.67
C ALA A 1 -8.36 23.12 -16.49
N SER A 2 -8.10 24.41 -16.13
CA SER A 2 -7.25 25.34 -16.91
C SER A 2 -5.83 24.82 -17.13
N VAL A 3 -5.17 24.31 -16.10
CA VAL A 3 -3.79 23.75 -16.15
C VAL A 3 -3.61 22.69 -17.24
N TYR A 4 -4.61 21.85 -17.45
CA TYR A 4 -4.54 20.76 -18.42
C TYR A 4 -5.13 21.11 -19.80
N ARG A 5 -5.74 22.29 -19.98
CA ARG A 5 -6.41 22.67 -21.22
C ARG A 5 -5.50 22.60 -22.43
N ASP A 6 -4.35 23.24 -22.36
CA ASP A 6 -3.38 23.28 -23.47
C ASP A 6 -2.78 21.89 -23.74
N TYR A 7 -2.57 21.10 -22.68
CA TYR A 7 -2.07 19.74 -22.79
C TYR A 7 -3.10 18.81 -23.46
N GLN A 8 -4.39 18.97 -23.14
CA GLN A 8 -5.50 18.26 -23.80
C GLN A 8 -5.62 18.67 -25.27
N GLN A 9 -5.53 19.98 -25.58
CA GLN A 9 -5.60 20.49 -26.97
C GLN A 9 -4.47 19.94 -27.84
N ARG A 10 -3.31 19.66 -27.25
CA ARG A 10 -2.18 19.02 -27.94
C ARG A 10 -2.29 17.49 -28.01
N GLY A 11 -3.45 16.92 -27.70
CA GLY A 11 -3.65 15.47 -27.69
C GLY A 11 -2.82 14.73 -26.65
N TYR A 12 -2.59 15.36 -25.48
CA TYR A 12 -1.77 14.83 -24.38
C TYR A 12 -0.31 14.57 -24.76
N THR A 13 0.24 15.38 -25.67
CA THR A 13 1.65 15.31 -26.09
C THR A 13 2.47 16.49 -25.57
N GLY A 14 3.79 16.32 -25.49
CA GLY A 14 4.72 17.34 -25.01
C GLY A 14 4.84 17.39 -23.49
N THR A 15 5.17 18.57 -22.94
CA THR A 15 5.42 18.73 -21.50
C THR A 15 4.15 18.53 -20.69
N VAL A 16 4.21 17.59 -19.74
CA VAL A 16 3.11 17.32 -18.79
C VAL A 16 3.06 18.43 -17.75
N PRO A 17 1.88 18.99 -17.43
CA PRO A 17 1.73 19.96 -16.37
C PRO A 17 2.15 19.39 -15.00
N THR A 18 2.81 20.20 -14.21
CA THR A 18 3.34 19.87 -12.89
C THR A 18 2.54 20.56 -11.77
N LEU A 19 2.90 20.25 -10.53
CA LEU A 19 2.35 20.97 -9.37
C LEU A 19 2.76 22.45 -9.37
N GLN A 20 3.89 22.80 -9.98
CA GLN A 20 4.31 24.20 -10.16
C GLN A 20 3.37 24.95 -11.10
N ASP A 21 2.97 24.35 -12.22
CA ASP A 21 2.00 24.93 -13.15
C ASP A 21 0.63 25.11 -12.49
N PHE A 22 0.24 24.16 -11.64
CA PHE A 22 -1.00 24.28 -10.86
C PHE A 22 -0.95 25.48 -9.89
N ARG A 23 0.16 25.64 -9.16
CA ARG A 23 0.33 26.81 -8.28
C ARG A 23 0.32 28.13 -9.07
N ALA A 24 1.02 28.17 -10.20
CA ALA A 24 1.05 29.35 -11.06
C ALA A 24 -0.35 29.74 -11.56
N GLU A 25 -1.20 28.75 -11.85
CA GLU A 25 -2.58 29.00 -12.28
C GLU A 25 -3.49 29.47 -11.12
N LEU A 26 -3.28 28.95 -9.91
CA LEU A 26 -3.99 29.44 -8.71
C LEU A 26 -3.68 30.91 -8.41
N LEU A 27 -2.41 31.32 -8.58
CA LEU A 27 -2.00 32.72 -8.34
C LEU A 27 -2.59 33.73 -9.34
N LYS A 28 -3.10 33.28 -10.48
CA LYS A 28 -3.80 34.13 -11.46
C LYS A 28 -5.26 34.39 -11.10
N GLN A 29 -5.80 33.65 -10.13
CA GLN A 29 -7.19 33.78 -9.72
C GLN A 29 -7.34 34.87 -8.66
N ASP A 30 -8.45 35.57 -8.68
CA ASP A 30 -8.70 36.66 -7.74
C ASP A 30 -9.26 36.17 -6.40
N GLU A 31 -9.78 34.96 -6.35
CA GLU A 31 -10.40 34.36 -5.16
C GLU A 31 -9.38 34.19 -4.03
N PRO A 32 -9.72 34.64 -2.79
CA PRO A 32 -8.83 34.46 -1.65
C PRO A 32 -8.42 33.03 -1.37
N GLU A 33 -9.34 32.08 -1.55
CA GLU A 33 -9.13 30.64 -1.34
C GLU A 33 -8.06 30.10 -2.29
N ALA A 34 -8.01 30.58 -3.53
CA ALA A 34 -6.99 30.19 -4.49
C ALA A 34 -5.60 30.62 -4.04
N LYS A 35 -5.49 31.84 -3.48
CA LYS A 35 -4.24 32.37 -2.93
C LYS A 35 -3.79 31.62 -1.67
N GLU A 36 -4.72 31.27 -0.80
CA GLU A 36 -4.44 30.44 0.39
C GLU A 36 -3.91 29.07 0.01
N ILE A 37 -4.54 28.39 -0.95
CA ILE A 37 -4.06 27.09 -1.47
C ILE A 37 -2.68 27.25 -2.12
N ALA A 38 -2.46 28.28 -2.94
CA ALA A 38 -1.18 28.53 -3.57
C ALA A 38 -0.05 28.76 -2.54
N LEU A 39 -0.35 29.43 -1.43
CA LEU A 39 0.59 29.62 -0.32
C LEU A 39 0.83 28.29 0.41
N ALA A 40 -0.21 27.53 0.69
CA ALA A 40 -0.10 26.24 1.40
C ALA A 40 0.77 25.22 0.63
N ILE A 41 0.70 25.21 -0.71
CA ILE A 41 1.50 24.28 -1.54
C ILE A 41 2.87 24.85 -1.93
N GLU A 42 3.23 26.05 -1.51
CA GLU A 42 4.51 26.67 -1.91
C GLU A 42 5.72 25.83 -1.50
N LEU A 43 5.71 25.31 -0.28
CA LEU A 43 6.77 24.45 0.24
C LEU A 43 7.01 23.21 -0.61
N PHE A 44 5.94 22.68 -1.23
CA PHE A 44 5.96 21.48 -2.07
C PHE A 44 6.19 21.77 -3.55
N THR A 45 6.16 23.05 -3.96
CA THR A 45 6.37 23.45 -5.36
C THR A 45 7.72 24.10 -5.60
N HIS A 46 8.13 25.02 -4.74
CA HIS A 46 9.37 25.81 -4.86
C HIS A 46 10.27 25.69 -3.64
N GLY A 47 9.76 25.20 -2.52
CA GLY A 47 10.48 25.02 -1.27
C GLY A 47 11.32 23.75 -1.23
N SER A 48 11.79 23.40 -0.04
CA SER A 48 12.66 22.25 0.21
C SER A 48 11.99 20.87 0.00
N LEU A 49 10.66 20.83 -0.07
CA LEU A 49 9.89 19.60 -0.24
C LEU A 49 9.34 19.43 -1.67
N ASN A 50 10.00 20.00 -2.68
CA ASN A 50 9.52 20.04 -4.07
C ASN A 50 9.76 18.77 -4.89
N THR A 51 10.05 17.65 -4.26
CA THR A 51 10.36 16.38 -4.92
C THR A 51 9.27 15.95 -5.92
N PHE A 52 8.00 16.11 -5.55
CA PHE A 52 6.86 15.74 -6.40
C PHE A 52 6.37 16.84 -7.34
N ALA A 53 7.04 18.00 -7.39
CA ALA A 53 6.70 19.09 -8.29
C ALA A 53 7.36 18.98 -9.66
N LYS A 54 8.18 17.97 -9.88
CA LYS A 54 8.93 17.76 -11.12
C LYS A 54 8.22 16.75 -12.03
N PRO A 55 8.49 16.76 -13.35
CA PRO A 55 8.03 15.71 -14.24
C PRO A 55 8.47 14.33 -13.75
N THR A 56 7.64 13.31 -14.00
CA THR A 56 7.96 11.91 -13.68
C THR A 56 9.21 11.48 -14.45
N ASN A 57 10.20 10.97 -13.75
CA ASN A 57 11.50 10.53 -14.28
C ASN A 57 11.73 9.02 -14.12
N VAL A 58 10.70 8.27 -13.69
CA VAL A 58 10.74 6.82 -13.53
C VAL A 58 9.87 6.14 -14.57
N ASP A 59 10.37 5.04 -15.13
CA ASP A 59 9.59 4.19 -16.02
C ASP A 59 8.69 3.28 -15.18
N THR A 60 7.37 3.50 -15.27
CA THR A 60 6.36 2.70 -14.60
C THR A 60 5.72 1.66 -15.51
N ASP A 61 6.22 1.44 -16.74
CA ASP A 61 5.64 0.47 -17.68
C ASP A 61 6.20 -0.95 -17.50
N ASN A 62 6.95 -1.19 -16.44
CA ASN A 62 7.50 -2.49 -16.09
C ASN A 62 6.42 -3.43 -15.55
N ARG A 63 6.60 -4.75 -15.79
CA ARG A 63 5.74 -5.80 -15.25
C ARG A 63 5.82 -5.90 -13.73
N LEU A 64 7.00 -5.69 -13.15
CA LEU A 64 7.28 -5.69 -11.72
C LEU A 64 7.71 -4.29 -11.30
N ILE A 65 7.01 -3.70 -10.35
CA ILE A 65 7.29 -2.36 -9.80
C ILE A 65 7.36 -2.49 -8.29
N CYS A 66 8.39 -1.92 -7.70
CA CYS A 66 8.53 -1.75 -6.26
C CYS A 66 8.56 -0.25 -5.95
N TYR A 67 7.66 0.20 -5.08
CA TYR A 67 7.67 1.56 -4.55
C TYR A 67 8.30 1.52 -3.16
N ASP A 68 9.53 2.03 -3.06
CA ASP A 68 10.18 2.26 -1.78
C ASP A 68 9.89 3.71 -1.34
N ILE A 69 9.23 3.86 -0.20
CA ILE A 69 8.87 5.16 0.36
C ILE A 69 9.56 5.45 1.69
N LEU A 70 10.49 4.59 2.10
CA LEU A 70 11.15 4.67 3.41
C LEU A 70 11.90 6.00 3.60
N ASP A 71 12.61 6.45 2.57
CA ASP A 71 13.45 7.65 2.61
C ASP A 71 12.71 8.97 2.41
N LEU A 72 11.38 8.95 2.23
CA LEU A 72 10.60 10.19 2.02
C LEU A 72 10.53 11.08 3.27
N GLY A 73 10.82 10.53 4.45
CA GLY A 73 10.69 11.26 5.70
C GLY A 73 9.24 11.62 6.04
N LYS A 74 9.00 12.00 7.29
CA LYS A 74 7.64 12.23 7.81
C LYS A 74 6.85 13.31 7.08
N GLN A 75 7.50 14.32 6.55
CA GLN A 75 6.83 15.46 5.90
C GLN A 75 6.33 15.14 4.49
N LEU A 76 7.09 14.34 3.73
CA LEU A 76 6.73 13.95 2.37
C LEU A 76 5.94 12.63 2.32
N MET A 77 5.96 11.85 3.38
CA MET A 77 5.29 10.55 3.42
C MET A 77 3.81 10.61 3.00
N PRO A 78 2.97 11.54 3.51
CA PRO A 78 1.56 11.61 3.09
C PRO A 78 1.40 11.87 1.60
N ILE A 79 2.20 12.76 1.03
CA ILE A 79 2.15 13.08 -0.42
C ILE A 79 2.68 11.91 -1.24
N GLY A 80 3.78 11.29 -0.82
CA GLY A 80 4.34 10.11 -1.46
C GLY A 80 3.35 8.96 -1.50
N MET A 81 2.65 8.73 -0.39
CA MET A 81 1.58 7.73 -0.33
C MET A 81 0.45 8.03 -1.33
N LEU A 82 0.00 9.29 -1.42
CA LEU A 82 -1.00 9.70 -2.41
C LEU A 82 -0.56 9.36 -3.83
N VAL A 83 0.67 9.72 -4.19
CA VAL A 83 1.24 9.47 -5.52
C VAL A 83 1.32 7.97 -5.82
N VAL A 84 1.79 7.16 -4.86
CA VAL A 84 1.88 5.70 -5.01
C VAL A 84 0.51 5.07 -5.16
N LEU A 85 -0.45 5.45 -4.29
CA LEU A 85 -1.80 4.90 -4.32
C LEU A 85 -2.53 5.26 -5.62
N ASP A 86 -2.37 6.48 -6.13
CA ASP A 86 -2.92 6.90 -7.43
C ASP A 86 -2.28 6.12 -8.59
N SER A 87 -0.96 5.94 -8.56
CA SER A 87 -0.22 5.14 -9.54
C SER A 87 -0.73 3.69 -9.58
N ILE A 88 -0.98 3.07 -8.41
CA ILE A 88 -1.54 1.73 -8.30
C ILE A 88 -2.94 1.66 -8.93
N LEU A 89 -3.84 2.62 -8.63
CA LEU A 89 -5.19 2.65 -9.20
C LEU A 89 -5.17 2.80 -10.71
N ASN A 90 -4.33 3.70 -11.22
CA ASN A 90 -4.17 3.92 -12.65
C ASN A 90 -3.69 2.64 -13.34
N ARG A 91 -2.72 1.93 -12.73
CA ARG A 91 -2.21 0.65 -13.25
C ARG A 91 -3.28 -0.43 -13.25
N ILE A 92 -4.03 -0.58 -12.18
CA ILE A 92 -5.16 -1.53 -12.10
C ILE A 92 -6.15 -1.26 -13.24
N THR A 93 -6.52 0.00 -13.43
CA THR A 93 -7.48 0.41 -14.46
C THR A 93 -6.97 0.12 -15.88
N GLN A 94 -5.71 0.45 -16.16
CA GLN A 94 -5.08 0.16 -17.44
C GLN A 94 -4.96 -1.35 -17.71
N ASN A 95 -4.53 -2.11 -16.71
CA ASN A 95 -4.42 -3.56 -16.82
C ASN A 95 -5.77 -4.23 -17.06
N ARG A 96 -6.80 -3.78 -16.34
CA ARG A 96 -8.18 -4.26 -16.57
C ARG A 96 -8.62 -4.04 -18.01
N ALA A 97 -8.39 -2.85 -18.58
CA ALA A 97 -8.74 -2.55 -19.97
C ALA A 97 -8.00 -3.47 -20.97
N LYS A 98 -6.82 -3.97 -20.60
CA LYS A 98 -5.99 -4.89 -21.38
C LYS A 98 -6.25 -6.37 -21.04
N GLY A 99 -7.23 -6.70 -20.19
CA GLY A 99 -7.49 -8.05 -19.71
C GLY A 99 -6.38 -8.66 -18.84
N LYS A 100 -5.51 -7.84 -18.26
CA LYS A 100 -4.39 -8.28 -17.41
C LYS A 100 -4.78 -8.22 -15.94
N GLN A 101 -4.30 -9.20 -15.17
CA GLN A 101 -4.42 -9.21 -13.71
C GLN A 101 -3.32 -8.35 -13.07
N THR A 102 -3.64 -7.78 -11.89
CA THR A 102 -2.70 -7.00 -11.09
C THR A 102 -2.60 -7.58 -9.69
N PHE A 103 -1.39 -7.89 -9.25
CA PHE A 103 -1.11 -8.33 -7.88
C PHE A 103 -0.43 -7.20 -7.13
N ILE A 104 -0.95 -6.88 -5.95
CA ILE A 104 -0.48 -5.79 -5.09
C ILE A 104 -0.06 -6.40 -3.77
N PHE A 105 1.18 -6.15 -3.36
CA PHE A 105 1.71 -6.54 -2.08
C PHE A 105 2.07 -5.28 -1.30
N ILE A 106 1.54 -5.13 -0.11
CA ILE A 106 1.77 -3.97 0.76
C ILE A 106 2.41 -4.48 2.03
N ASP A 107 3.69 -4.22 2.18
CA ASP A 107 4.43 -4.55 3.39
C ASP A 107 4.20 -3.47 4.45
N GLU A 108 4.22 -3.87 5.73
CA GLU A 108 3.91 -3.04 6.90
C GLU A 108 2.62 -2.22 6.71
N ILE A 109 1.56 -2.90 6.23
CA ILE A 109 0.28 -2.27 5.86
C ILE A 109 -0.33 -1.44 7.00
N TYR A 110 -0.02 -1.74 8.27
CA TYR A 110 -0.51 -0.99 9.42
C TYR A 110 -0.16 0.51 9.36
N LEU A 111 0.97 0.87 8.74
CA LEU A 111 1.37 2.28 8.57
C LEU A 111 0.36 3.08 7.76
N LEU A 112 -0.33 2.45 6.81
CA LEU A 112 -1.34 3.10 5.99
C LEU A 112 -2.64 3.41 6.74
N PHE A 113 -2.86 2.80 7.91
CA PHE A 113 -4.02 3.10 8.75
C PHE A 113 -3.79 4.25 9.72
N GLN A 114 -2.57 4.77 9.82
CA GLN A 114 -2.26 5.95 10.65
C GLN A 114 -2.86 7.26 10.09
N HIS A 115 -3.19 7.28 8.79
CA HIS A 115 -3.79 8.43 8.14
C HIS A 115 -5.16 8.07 7.56
N GLU A 116 -6.17 8.88 7.83
CA GLU A 116 -7.55 8.64 7.41
C GLU A 116 -7.67 8.46 5.89
N TYR A 117 -6.96 9.26 5.10
CA TYR A 117 -7.00 9.17 3.64
C TYR A 117 -6.53 7.80 3.14
N SER A 118 -5.37 7.33 3.57
CA SER A 118 -4.83 6.04 3.13
C SER A 118 -5.65 4.85 3.66
N ALA A 119 -6.20 4.96 4.89
CA ALA A 119 -7.12 3.96 5.43
C ALA A 119 -8.40 3.83 4.59
N ASN A 120 -9.00 4.96 4.20
CA ASN A 120 -10.19 5.00 3.34
C ASN A 120 -9.89 4.48 1.92
N PHE A 121 -8.72 4.81 1.39
CA PHE A 121 -8.24 4.28 0.12
C PHE A 121 -8.15 2.74 0.17
N LEU A 122 -7.45 2.18 1.16
CA LEU A 122 -7.30 0.75 1.33
C LEU A 122 -8.65 0.04 1.48
N PHE A 123 -9.54 0.58 2.28
CA PHE A 123 -10.89 0.04 2.45
C PHE A 123 -11.66 -0.03 1.12
N THR A 124 -11.57 1.03 0.32
CA THR A 124 -12.18 1.09 -0.99
C THR A 124 -11.54 0.09 -1.96
N LEU A 125 -10.21 0.00 -1.93
CA LEU A 125 -9.44 -0.96 -2.73
C LEU A 125 -9.86 -2.40 -2.39
N TRP A 126 -9.84 -2.77 -1.10
CA TRP A 126 -10.21 -4.12 -0.64
C TRP A 126 -11.61 -4.54 -1.09
N LYS A 127 -12.58 -3.65 -1.02
CA LYS A 127 -13.94 -3.92 -1.48
C LYS A 127 -14.09 -4.07 -2.99
N ARG A 128 -13.25 -3.40 -3.75
CA ARG A 128 -13.45 -3.24 -5.20
C ARG A 128 -12.42 -3.96 -6.06
N VAL A 129 -11.25 -4.30 -5.51
CA VAL A 129 -10.09 -4.81 -6.26
C VAL A 129 -10.44 -6.03 -7.12
N ARG A 130 -11.28 -6.94 -6.62
CA ARG A 130 -11.76 -8.11 -7.36
C ARG A 130 -12.48 -7.74 -8.66
N LYS A 131 -13.32 -6.69 -8.65
CA LYS A 131 -14.06 -6.23 -9.83
C LYS A 131 -13.13 -5.67 -10.91
N TYR A 132 -11.92 -5.31 -10.54
CA TYR A 132 -10.89 -4.78 -11.44
C TYR A 132 -9.88 -5.84 -11.88
N GLY A 133 -10.09 -7.11 -11.55
CA GLY A 133 -9.15 -8.19 -11.86
C GLY A 133 -7.82 -8.05 -11.13
N ALA A 134 -7.87 -7.48 -9.91
CA ALA A 134 -6.68 -7.30 -9.09
C ALA A 134 -6.82 -8.04 -7.75
N TYR A 135 -5.67 -8.29 -7.12
CA TYR A 135 -5.53 -9.02 -5.86
C TYR A 135 -4.65 -8.21 -4.94
N ALA A 136 -5.15 -7.86 -3.76
CA ALA A 136 -4.41 -7.10 -2.76
C ALA A 136 -4.02 -8.01 -1.60
N THR A 137 -2.75 -7.95 -1.22
CA THR A 137 -2.16 -8.67 -0.09
C THR A 137 -1.52 -7.66 0.85
N GLY A 138 -2.01 -7.60 2.08
CA GLY A 138 -1.40 -6.83 3.16
C GLY A 138 -0.52 -7.73 4.02
N ILE A 139 0.66 -7.25 4.35
CA ILE A 139 1.63 -7.94 5.20
C ILE A 139 1.89 -7.04 6.41
N THR A 140 1.95 -7.62 7.59
CA THR A 140 2.30 -6.89 8.82
C THR A 140 2.92 -7.82 9.84
N GLN A 141 3.83 -7.29 10.62
CA GLN A 141 4.36 -7.91 11.83
C GLN A 141 3.68 -7.36 13.08
N ASN A 142 3.07 -6.19 12.99
CA ASN A 142 2.44 -5.50 14.11
C ASN A 142 0.91 -5.60 14.00
N VAL A 143 0.37 -6.65 14.58
CA VAL A 143 -1.08 -6.92 14.55
C VAL A 143 -1.84 -6.01 15.50
N ASP A 144 -1.27 -5.69 16.65
CA ASP A 144 -1.92 -4.85 17.65
C ASP A 144 -2.21 -3.45 17.12
N ASP A 145 -1.20 -2.78 16.51
CA ASP A 145 -1.41 -1.47 15.87
C ASP A 145 -2.42 -1.54 14.73
N LEU A 146 -2.42 -2.61 13.95
CA LEU A 146 -3.38 -2.82 12.88
C LEU A 146 -4.81 -2.92 13.45
N LEU A 147 -4.99 -3.66 14.55
CA LEU A 147 -6.30 -3.90 15.17
C LEU A 147 -6.86 -2.68 15.92
N GLN A 148 -6.08 -1.63 16.15
CA GLN A 148 -6.61 -0.36 16.67
C GLN A 148 -7.50 0.35 15.65
N SER A 149 -7.30 0.13 14.37
CA SER A 149 -8.12 0.70 13.31
C SER A 149 -9.40 -0.13 13.08
N HIS A 150 -10.58 0.52 13.22
CA HIS A 150 -11.85 -0.10 12.87
C HIS A 150 -11.90 -0.54 11.39
N THR A 151 -11.33 0.28 10.51
CA THR A 151 -11.22 -0.01 9.07
C THR A 151 -10.40 -1.26 8.81
N ALA A 152 -9.25 -1.41 9.49
CA ALA A 152 -8.41 -2.60 9.38
C ALA A 152 -9.11 -3.86 9.92
N ARG A 153 -9.79 -3.79 11.06
CA ARG A 153 -10.61 -4.90 11.59
C ARG A 153 -11.64 -5.37 10.56
N THR A 154 -12.33 -4.43 9.92
CA THR A 154 -13.31 -4.74 8.86
C THR A 154 -12.67 -5.38 7.64
N MET A 155 -11.48 -4.93 7.23
CA MET A 155 -10.72 -5.51 6.13
C MET A 155 -10.27 -6.94 6.43
N LEU A 156 -9.74 -7.19 7.63
CA LEU A 156 -9.35 -8.53 8.09
C LEU A 156 -10.54 -9.48 8.08
N ALA A 157 -11.68 -9.08 8.66
CA ALA A 157 -12.89 -9.90 8.71
C ALA A 157 -13.42 -10.27 7.31
N ASN A 158 -13.23 -9.39 6.32
CA ASN A 158 -13.65 -9.58 4.93
C ASN A 158 -12.56 -10.16 4.01
N SER A 159 -11.37 -10.47 4.55
CA SER A 159 -10.30 -11.09 3.76
C SER A 159 -10.61 -12.56 3.52
N GLU A 160 -10.51 -12.98 2.26
CA GLU A 160 -10.76 -14.37 1.83
C GLU A 160 -9.69 -15.32 2.37
N PHE A 161 -8.42 -14.85 2.36
CA PHE A 161 -7.28 -15.59 2.85
C PHE A 161 -6.59 -14.81 3.97
N LEU A 162 -6.33 -15.47 5.09
CA LEU A 162 -5.49 -14.95 6.16
C LEU A 162 -4.43 -15.99 6.51
N ILE A 163 -3.17 -15.61 6.41
CA ILE A 163 -2.05 -16.45 6.80
C ILE A 163 -1.50 -15.90 8.11
N MET A 164 -1.61 -16.69 9.17
CA MET A 164 -1.12 -16.35 10.50
C MET A 164 0.10 -17.23 10.79
N LEU A 165 1.24 -16.60 10.95
CA LEU A 165 2.48 -17.23 11.39
C LEU A 165 2.57 -17.19 12.92
N ASN A 166 3.74 -17.42 13.49
CA ASN A 166 3.95 -17.32 14.94
C ASN A 166 3.59 -15.91 15.44
N GLN A 167 2.70 -15.84 16.44
CA GLN A 167 2.16 -14.59 16.97
C GLN A 167 2.62 -14.34 18.41
N ALA A 168 2.79 -13.07 18.77
CA ALA A 168 2.96 -12.64 20.15
C ALA A 168 1.72 -12.97 21.00
N SER A 169 1.89 -13.06 22.31
CA SER A 169 0.81 -13.46 23.23
C SER A 169 -0.39 -12.50 23.20
N THR A 170 -0.16 -11.21 23.09
CA THR A 170 -1.17 -10.16 23.00
C THR A 170 -1.96 -10.24 21.71
N ASP A 171 -1.27 -10.30 20.59
CA ASP A 171 -1.84 -10.27 19.24
C ASP A 171 -2.76 -11.46 18.98
N ARG A 172 -2.35 -12.65 19.42
CA ARG A 172 -3.15 -13.87 19.21
C ARG A 172 -4.50 -13.84 19.92
N ILE A 173 -4.59 -13.20 21.11
CA ILE A 173 -5.85 -13.08 21.84
C ILE A 173 -6.85 -12.21 21.07
N GLU A 174 -6.41 -11.09 20.56
CA GLU A 174 -7.24 -10.19 19.75
C GLU A 174 -7.65 -10.84 18.43
N LEU A 175 -6.71 -11.52 17.74
CA LEU A 175 -7.00 -12.29 16.53
C LEU A 175 -7.99 -13.42 16.79
N ALA A 176 -7.85 -14.14 17.91
CA ALA A 176 -8.76 -15.22 18.28
C ALA A 176 -10.19 -14.72 18.44
N LYS A 177 -10.37 -13.59 19.13
CA LYS A 177 -11.70 -12.96 19.29
C LYS A 177 -12.28 -12.51 17.97
N LEU A 178 -11.46 -11.84 17.13
CA LEU A 178 -11.92 -11.29 15.84
C LEU A 178 -12.30 -12.38 14.83
N LEU A 179 -11.55 -13.48 14.81
CA LEU A 179 -11.67 -14.54 13.80
C LEU A 179 -12.35 -15.82 14.32
N ASN A 180 -12.80 -15.83 15.58
CA ASN A 180 -13.38 -17.00 16.27
C ASN A 180 -12.47 -18.22 16.22
N ILE A 181 -11.18 -18.04 16.56
CA ILE A 181 -10.18 -19.11 16.60
C ILE A 181 -10.25 -19.79 17.96
N SER A 182 -10.38 -21.12 17.99
CA SER A 182 -10.38 -21.90 19.23
C SER A 182 -8.98 -22.01 19.85
N ASP A 183 -8.90 -22.32 21.15
CA ASP A 183 -7.62 -22.50 21.85
C ASP A 183 -6.75 -23.58 21.21
N LEU A 184 -7.34 -24.67 20.74
CA LEU A 184 -6.62 -25.69 19.98
C LEU A 184 -6.00 -25.14 18.69
N GLN A 185 -6.75 -24.34 17.94
CA GLN A 185 -6.24 -23.72 16.71
C GLN A 185 -5.16 -22.67 17.01
N LEU A 186 -5.27 -21.94 18.13
CA LEU A 186 -4.24 -20.99 18.56
C LEU A 186 -2.89 -21.65 18.83
N SER A 187 -2.86 -22.93 19.21
CA SER A 187 -1.60 -23.66 19.43
C SER A 187 -0.73 -23.73 18.16
N TYR A 188 -1.34 -23.67 16.97
CA TYR A 188 -0.61 -23.69 15.69
C TYR A 188 0.06 -22.37 15.30
N ILE A 189 -0.18 -21.29 16.05
CA ILE A 189 0.46 -19.99 15.89
C ILE A 189 1.13 -19.50 17.17
N THR A 190 1.36 -20.41 18.13
CA THR A 190 1.94 -20.10 19.45
C THR A 190 3.22 -20.86 19.63
N ASN A 191 4.35 -20.14 19.74
CA ASN A 191 5.67 -20.74 19.95
C ASN A 191 6.03 -21.84 18.93
N VAL A 192 5.66 -21.62 17.69
CA VAL A 192 5.91 -22.57 16.60
C VAL A 192 7.16 -22.18 15.82
N ASP A 193 7.79 -23.17 15.17
CA ASP A 193 8.94 -22.96 14.32
C ASP A 193 8.60 -22.10 13.09
N ALA A 194 9.62 -21.47 12.51
CA ALA A 194 9.48 -20.77 11.24
C ALA A 194 8.90 -21.67 10.13
N GLY A 195 7.97 -21.13 9.37
CA GLY A 195 7.27 -21.85 8.32
C GLY A 195 6.05 -22.64 8.77
N HIS A 196 5.71 -22.61 10.07
CA HIS A 196 4.45 -23.13 10.58
C HIS A 196 3.44 -22.02 10.80
N GLY A 197 2.17 -22.35 10.71
CA GLY A 197 1.11 -21.38 10.93
C GLY A 197 -0.29 -21.94 10.71
N LEU A 198 -1.23 -21.02 10.66
CA LEU A 198 -2.65 -21.28 10.42
C LEU A 198 -3.11 -20.44 9.22
N ILE A 199 -3.76 -21.08 8.28
CA ILE A 199 -4.38 -20.38 7.15
C ILE A 199 -5.89 -20.44 7.27
N LYS A 200 -6.55 -19.28 7.16
CA LYS A 200 -7.99 -19.16 7.02
C LYS A 200 -8.31 -19.01 5.52
N VAL A 201 -9.22 -19.84 5.04
CA VAL A 201 -9.75 -19.78 3.66
C VAL A 201 -11.27 -19.83 3.76
N GLY A 202 -11.93 -18.70 3.50
CA GLY A 202 -13.34 -18.57 3.75
C GLY A 202 -13.69 -18.86 5.24
N SER A 203 -14.47 -19.90 5.51
CA SER A 203 -14.80 -20.35 6.86
C SER A 203 -13.86 -21.40 7.46
N SER A 204 -12.95 -21.96 6.66
CA SER A 204 -12.06 -23.04 7.07
C SER A 204 -10.76 -22.50 7.64
N LEU A 205 -10.30 -23.09 8.75
CA LEU A 205 -9.01 -22.84 9.38
C LEU A 205 -8.16 -24.10 9.28
N VAL A 206 -7.02 -24.02 8.60
CA VAL A 206 -6.16 -25.17 8.32
C VAL A 206 -4.74 -24.89 8.81
N PRO A 207 -4.18 -25.74 9.69
CA PRO A 207 -2.77 -25.63 10.06
C PRO A 207 -1.88 -26.03 8.87
N PHE A 208 -0.74 -25.37 8.75
CA PHE A 208 0.23 -25.68 7.71
C PHE A 208 1.66 -25.70 8.24
N ALA A 209 2.51 -26.42 7.53
CA ALA A 209 3.95 -26.42 7.72
C ALA A 209 4.62 -26.31 6.36
N ASN A 210 5.34 -25.24 6.13
CA ASN A 210 6.10 -24.99 4.91
C ASN A 210 7.53 -24.60 5.27
N LYS A 211 8.44 -25.59 5.26
CA LYS A 211 9.86 -25.38 5.49
C LYS A 211 10.53 -25.01 4.18
N PHE A 212 10.83 -23.74 4.00
CA PHE A 212 11.52 -23.28 2.79
C PHE A 212 12.94 -23.88 2.70
N PRO A 213 13.36 -24.45 1.57
CA PRO A 213 14.65 -25.09 1.43
C PRO A 213 15.80 -24.08 1.52
N LYS A 214 16.62 -24.17 2.57
CA LYS A 214 17.71 -23.21 2.84
C LYS A 214 18.88 -23.28 1.84
N ASN A 215 19.03 -24.39 1.14
CA ASN A 215 20.09 -24.62 0.14
C ASN A 215 19.81 -23.98 -1.23
N THR A 216 18.69 -23.27 -1.38
CA THR A 216 18.31 -22.64 -2.64
C THR A 216 18.90 -21.25 -2.78
N LYS A 217 19.16 -20.82 -4.04
CA LYS A 217 19.58 -19.44 -4.34
C LYS A 217 18.52 -18.44 -3.87
N LEU A 218 17.23 -18.79 -4.02
CA LEU A 218 16.12 -17.93 -3.62
C LEU A 218 16.14 -17.68 -2.10
N TYR A 219 16.37 -18.72 -1.29
CA TYR A 219 16.51 -18.56 0.16
C TYR A 219 17.64 -17.59 0.50
N LYS A 220 18.81 -17.75 -0.10
CA LYS A 220 19.98 -16.89 0.15
C LYS A 220 19.76 -15.43 -0.22
N LEU A 221 18.96 -15.17 -1.26
CA LEU A 221 18.59 -13.81 -1.68
C LEU A 221 17.51 -13.17 -0.79
N MET A 222 16.66 -13.98 -0.16
CA MET A 222 15.51 -13.49 0.62
C MET A 222 15.75 -13.48 2.13
N THR A 223 16.75 -14.22 2.63
CA THR A 223 17.00 -14.29 4.06
C THR A 223 17.57 -12.97 4.59
N THR A 224 17.02 -12.52 5.72
CA THR A 224 17.51 -11.37 6.46
C THR A 224 18.37 -11.78 7.66
N LYS A 225 18.60 -13.10 7.83
CA LYS A 225 19.42 -13.60 8.95
C LYS A 225 20.90 -13.33 8.69
N PRO A 226 21.62 -12.72 9.65
CA PRO A 226 23.05 -12.52 9.53
C PRO A 226 23.77 -13.84 9.29
N GLY A 227 24.64 -13.89 8.25
CA GLY A 227 25.44 -15.07 7.90
C GLY A 227 24.73 -16.14 7.08
N GLU A 228 23.44 -16.02 6.77
CA GLU A 228 22.71 -16.94 5.89
C GLU A 228 22.45 -16.33 4.46
N GLY A 229 22.74 -15.03 4.26
CA GLY A 229 22.58 -14.34 2.98
C GLY A 229 23.70 -14.59 1.95
N ALA A 230 23.45 -14.17 0.70
CA ALA A 230 24.43 -14.22 -0.39
C ALA A 230 25.48 -13.12 -0.25
#